data_74aa8ea659d15aad89c62b3b3f26c1bf
#
_entry.id   74aa8ea659d15aad89c62b3b3f26c1bf
#
_cell.length_a   1.000
_cell.length_b   1.000
_cell.length_c   1.000
_cell.angle_alpha   90.00
_cell.angle_beta   90.00
_cell.angle_gamma   90.00
#
_symmetry.space_group_name_H-M   'P 1'
#
loop_
_entity.id
_entity.type
_entity.pdbx_description
1 polymer ?
#
loop_
_entity_poly.entity_id
_entity_poly.type
_entity_poly.pdbx_seq_one_letter_code
_entity_poly.pdbx_strand_id
1 'polypeptide(L)'
;LASTFSAPMGEKKTDSAITEWINENTGGLLADAAGGIETKPETVMLLLTTLYFKDQWRDEFWAKETRQDVFTAADGAQQTVDFMHLTQDRAAYCRGENYTVAELRFQGGQAMRFLLPDEGTSLERLLADGSAVGGLLGYDMGVSLPSGKLVWSVPKFDVSSDLELTDALHALGVSDVFDFDRADFSPLVDFDRFDKAVAVTKVQHAARVKIDEKGCEAAAFTAVTADAMSAAPEDLPVVEMDLNRP
;
A
#
# COMPACT_ATOMS: atom_id res chain seq x y z
N LEU A 1 16.01 11.03 -5.15
CA LEU A 1 16.81 12.11 -4.57
C LEU A 1 16.84 11.91 -3.06
N ALA A 2 18.03 11.95 -2.44
CA ALA A 2 18.18 11.95 -0.99
C ALA A 2 18.60 13.36 -0.55
N SER A 3 18.05 13.84 0.55
CA SER A 3 18.40 15.11 1.16
C SER A 3 18.87 14.87 2.59
N THR A 4 19.87 15.62 3.03
CA THR A 4 20.40 15.58 4.39
C THR A 4 20.24 16.94 5.03
N PHE A 5 19.73 16.96 6.25
CA PHE A 5 19.53 18.18 7.02
C PHE A 5 20.23 18.03 8.37
N SER A 6 20.71 19.16 8.90
CA SER A 6 21.25 19.24 10.26
C SER A 6 20.36 20.19 11.06
N ALA A 7 19.84 19.71 12.18
CA ALA A 7 18.95 20.48 13.05
C ALA A 7 19.13 20.07 14.52
N PRO A 8 18.87 20.97 15.48
CA PRO A 8 18.87 20.62 16.88
C PRO A 8 17.68 19.72 17.19
N MET A 9 17.95 18.49 17.64
CA MET A 9 16.92 17.54 18.01
C MET A 9 16.29 17.87 19.37
N GLY A 10 15.05 17.47 19.58
CA GLY A 10 14.28 17.78 20.79
C GLY A 10 13.66 19.19 20.79
N GLU A 11 13.73 19.90 19.69
CA GLU A 11 13.10 21.20 19.54
C GLU A 11 11.84 21.13 18.69
N LYS A 12 10.76 21.79 19.13
CA LYS A 12 9.49 21.87 18.37
C LYS A 12 9.64 22.39 16.94
N LYS A 13 10.62 23.27 16.71
CA LYS A 13 10.90 23.79 15.37
C LYS A 13 11.42 22.69 14.44
N THR A 14 12.26 21.80 14.95
CA THR A 14 12.77 20.64 14.20
C THR A 14 11.63 19.66 13.91
N ASP A 15 10.80 19.33 14.91
CA ASP A 15 9.67 18.43 14.74
C ASP A 15 8.65 18.98 13.74
N SER A 16 8.40 20.30 13.77
CA SER A 16 7.54 20.96 12.77
C SER A 16 8.12 20.90 11.36
N ALA A 17 9.43 21.07 11.20
CA ALA A 17 10.08 20.98 9.90
C ALA A 17 10.07 19.55 9.35
N ILE A 18 10.18 18.53 10.21
CA ILE A 18 10.02 17.11 9.84
C ILE A 18 8.59 16.86 9.35
N THR A 19 7.59 17.30 10.09
CA THR A 19 6.17 17.20 9.74
C THR A 19 5.88 17.86 8.39
N GLU A 20 6.39 19.08 8.19
CA GLU A 20 6.23 19.82 6.93
C GLU A 20 6.87 19.06 5.75
N TRP A 21 8.09 18.56 5.93
CA TRP A 21 8.78 17.78 4.90
C TRP A 21 8.00 16.49 4.51
N ILE A 22 7.45 15.77 5.49
CA ILE A 22 6.63 14.59 5.21
C ILE A 22 5.38 15.00 4.42
N ASN A 23 4.69 16.05 4.84
CA ASN A 23 3.47 16.52 4.16
C ASN A 23 3.76 16.96 2.71
N GLU A 24 4.83 17.69 2.49
CA GLU A 24 5.25 18.11 1.14
C GLU A 24 5.55 16.91 0.23
N ASN A 25 6.21 15.86 0.77
CA ASN A 25 6.63 14.69 0.01
C ASN A 25 5.54 13.60 -0.10
N THR A 26 4.41 13.75 0.57
CA THR A 26 3.28 12.80 0.54
C THR A 26 1.97 13.44 0.11
N GLY A 27 2.00 14.69 -0.39
CA GLY A 27 0.78 15.41 -0.77
C GLY A 27 -0.19 15.63 0.40
N GLY A 28 0.30 15.59 1.65
CA GLY A 28 -0.51 15.71 2.87
C GLY A 28 -1.21 14.41 3.30
N LEU A 29 -1.03 13.31 2.58
CA LEU A 29 -1.69 12.02 2.90
C LEU A 29 -1.29 11.46 4.27
N LEU A 30 -0.08 11.74 4.74
CA LEU A 30 0.43 11.25 6.02
C LEU A 30 0.44 12.34 7.11
N ALA A 31 -0.37 13.39 6.97
CA ALA A 31 -0.39 14.51 7.91
C ALA A 31 -0.63 14.07 9.37
N ASP A 32 -1.55 13.14 9.59
CA ASP A 32 -1.90 12.65 10.93
C ASP A 32 -0.72 11.85 11.54
N ALA A 33 -0.09 10.96 10.76
CA ALA A 33 1.07 10.19 11.21
C ALA A 33 2.31 11.08 11.42
N ALA A 34 2.52 12.07 10.55
CA ALA A 34 3.62 13.01 10.64
C ALA A 34 3.55 13.89 11.90
N GLY A 35 2.33 14.29 12.33
CA GLY A 35 2.11 15.09 13.53
C GLY A 35 2.49 14.41 14.84
N GLY A 36 2.69 13.07 14.84
CA GLY A 36 3.11 12.30 16.00
C GLY A 36 4.63 12.11 16.14
N ILE A 37 5.43 12.66 15.22
CA ILE A 37 6.89 12.53 15.28
C ILE A 37 7.47 13.59 16.23
N GLU A 38 8.03 13.14 17.34
CA GLU A 38 8.74 13.97 18.29
C GLU A 38 10.18 13.47 18.44
N THR A 39 11.14 14.35 18.20
CA THR A 39 12.56 14.07 18.46
C THR A 39 12.89 14.36 19.91
N LYS A 40 13.95 13.74 20.42
CA LYS A 40 14.47 13.99 21.77
C LYS A 40 15.86 14.60 21.69
N PRO A 41 16.34 15.32 22.73
CA PRO A 41 17.69 15.87 22.74
C PRO A 41 18.79 14.80 22.51
N GLU A 42 18.50 13.54 22.87
CA GLU A 42 19.38 12.40 22.68
C GLU A 42 19.30 11.77 21.29
N THR A 43 18.36 12.21 20.45
CA THR A 43 18.23 11.72 19.06
C THR A 43 19.43 12.18 18.24
N VAL A 44 20.23 11.24 17.77
CA VAL A 44 21.44 11.52 16.97
C VAL A 44 21.12 11.61 15.50
N MET A 45 20.21 10.76 15.03
CA MET A 45 19.83 10.66 13.61
C MET A 45 18.38 10.23 13.49
N LEU A 46 17.70 10.80 12.50
CA LEU A 46 16.41 10.35 12.04
C LEU A 46 16.50 10.06 10.54
N LEU A 47 16.18 8.82 10.15
CA LEU A 47 16.08 8.42 8.75
C LEU A 47 14.61 8.34 8.37
N LEU A 48 14.22 9.12 7.37
CA LEU A 48 12.84 9.16 6.85
C LEU A 48 12.81 8.69 5.41
N THR A 49 11.88 7.82 5.11
CA THR A 49 11.55 7.40 3.75
C THR A 49 10.06 7.59 3.54
N THR A 50 9.69 8.32 2.49
CA THR A 50 8.29 8.50 2.09
C THR A 50 8.07 7.89 0.72
N LEU A 51 6.90 7.29 0.53
CA LEU A 51 6.41 6.82 -0.76
C LEU A 51 5.09 7.52 -1.05
N TYR A 52 5.05 8.22 -2.17
CA TYR A 52 3.84 8.86 -2.68
C TYR A 52 3.52 8.29 -4.05
N PHE A 53 2.33 7.75 -4.20
CA PHE A 53 1.83 7.21 -5.45
C PHE A 53 0.51 7.87 -5.82
N LYS A 54 0.45 8.37 -7.06
CA LYS A 54 -0.74 8.99 -7.63
C LYS A 54 -0.79 8.66 -9.11
N ASP A 55 -1.85 7.99 -9.52
CA ASP A 55 -2.07 7.67 -10.92
C ASP A 55 -3.55 7.38 -11.18
N GLN A 56 -3.96 7.46 -12.44
CA GLN A 56 -5.33 7.19 -12.86
C GLN A 56 -5.47 5.74 -13.33
N TRP A 57 -6.66 5.17 -13.13
CA TRP A 57 -6.96 3.88 -13.74
C TRP A 57 -6.85 3.96 -15.26
N ARG A 58 -6.30 2.94 -15.89
CA ARG A 58 -6.32 2.82 -17.35
C ARG A 58 -7.74 2.63 -17.86
N ASP A 59 -8.51 1.80 -17.18
CA ASP A 59 -9.93 1.57 -17.40
C ASP A 59 -10.67 2.20 -16.21
N GLU A 60 -11.19 3.44 -16.41
CA GLU A 60 -11.84 4.19 -15.33
C GLU A 60 -13.20 3.57 -14.96
N PHE A 61 -13.56 3.63 -13.69
CA PHE A 61 -14.90 3.31 -13.22
C PHE A 61 -15.85 4.46 -13.55
N TRP A 62 -17.05 4.15 -13.99
CA TRP A 62 -18.05 5.17 -14.25
C TRP A 62 -18.78 5.54 -12.97
N ALA A 63 -18.64 6.77 -12.51
CA ALA A 63 -19.24 7.25 -11.26
C ALA A 63 -20.76 7.02 -11.17
N LYS A 64 -21.47 7.01 -12.32
CA LYS A 64 -22.90 6.68 -12.38
C LYS A 64 -23.24 5.22 -12.08
N GLU A 65 -22.25 4.33 -12.13
CA GLU A 65 -22.37 2.90 -11.82
C GLU A 65 -21.90 2.58 -10.39
N THR A 66 -21.34 3.57 -9.69
CA THR A 66 -21.05 3.46 -8.26
C THR A 66 -22.37 3.39 -7.49
N ARG A 67 -22.50 2.39 -6.64
CA ARG A 67 -23.69 2.17 -5.79
C ARG A 67 -23.29 1.67 -4.42
N GLN A 68 -24.17 1.91 -3.45
CA GLN A 68 -23.97 1.43 -2.10
C GLN A 68 -24.19 -0.08 -2.02
N ASP A 69 -23.30 -0.78 -1.33
CA ASP A 69 -23.41 -2.18 -1.01
C ASP A 69 -22.74 -2.48 0.34
N VAL A 70 -22.86 -3.72 0.82
CA VAL A 70 -22.37 -4.13 2.12
C VAL A 70 -20.99 -4.73 2.02
N PHE A 71 -20.04 -4.13 2.75
CA PHE A 71 -18.72 -4.72 3.01
C PHE A 71 -18.74 -5.40 4.37
N THR A 72 -18.27 -6.65 4.42
CA THR A 72 -18.17 -7.43 5.65
C THR A 72 -16.71 -7.52 6.07
N ALA A 73 -16.36 -6.92 7.21
CA ALA A 73 -15.00 -6.97 7.75
C ALA A 73 -14.64 -8.35 8.30
N ALA A 74 -13.35 -8.58 8.61
CA ALA A 74 -12.84 -9.86 9.11
C ALA A 74 -13.49 -10.32 10.43
N ASP A 75 -13.92 -9.38 11.27
CA ASP A 75 -14.65 -9.64 12.52
C ASP A 75 -16.15 -9.87 12.33
N GLY A 76 -16.64 -9.85 11.07
CA GLY A 76 -18.05 -9.97 10.72
C GLY A 76 -18.85 -8.66 10.80
N ALA A 77 -18.24 -7.53 11.16
CA ALA A 77 -18.91 -6.25 11.15
C ALA A 77 -19.27 -5.84 9.71
N GLN A 78 -20.47 -5.32 9.54
CA GLN A 78 -20.98 -4.89 8.24
C GLN A 78 -21.03 -3.37 8.15
N GLN A 79 -20.56 -2.87 7.01
CA GLN A 79 -20.59 -1.44 6.67
C GLN A 79 -21.18 -1.25 5.28
N THR A 80 -22.05 -0.27 5.12
CA THR A 80 -22.52 0.15 3.80
C THR A 80 -21.55 1.17 3.25
N VAL A 81 -20.91 0.84 2.11
CA VAL A 81 -19.93 1.68 1.43
C VAL A 81 -20.22 1.77 -0.05
N ASP A 82 -19.65 2.76 -0.72
CA ASP A 82 -19.80 2.91 -2.16
C ASP A 82 -18.91 1.89 -2.89
N PHE A 83 -19.50 1.06 -3.74
CA PHE A 83 -18.81 0.12 -4.62
C PHE A 83 -18.78 0.65 -6.05
N MET A 84 -17.61 0.67 -6.64
CA MET A 84 -17.35 1.00 -8.03
C MET A 84 -17.45 -0.26 -8.88
N HIS A 85 -18.06 -0.18 -10.05
CA HIS A 85 -18.25 -1.32 -10.94
C HIS A 85 -17.57 -1.11 -12.29
N LEU A 86 -16.91 -2.17 -12.76
CA LEU A 86 -16.23 -2.21 -14.04
C LEU A 86 -16.31 -3.62 -14.63
N THR A 87 -16.45 -3.72 -15.94
CA THR A 87 -16.32 -4.99 -16.66
C THR A 87 -15.17 -4.89 -17.66
N GLN A 88 -14.23 -5.82 -17.56
CA GLN A 88 -13.17 -6.00 -18.55
C GLN A 88 -13.47 -7.27 -19.34
N ASP A 89 -13.73 -7.13 -20.64
CA ASP A 89 -14.12 -8.27 -21.50
C ASP A 89 -13.01 -9.32 -21.64
N ARG A 90 -11.76 -8.90 -21.48
CA ARG A 90 -10.60 -9.80 -21.46
C ARG A 90 -9.50 -9.24 -20.58
N ALA A 91 -9.27 -9.87 -19.44
CA ALA A 91 -8.17 -9.55 -18.54
C ALA A 91 -7.56 -10.82 -17.95
N ALA A 92 -6.30 -10.75 -17.57
CA ALA A 92 -5.61 -11.84 -16.91
C ALA A 92 -6.02 -11.97 -15.45
N TYR A 93 -6.03 -13.19 -14.93
CA TYR A 93 -6.23 -13.49 -13.52
C TYR A 93 -5.39 -14.70 -13.10
N CYS A 94 -5.19 -14.85 -11.80
CA CYS A 94 -4.56 -16.02 -11.20
C CYS A 94 -5.56 -16.68 -10.24
N ARG A 95 -5.75 -18.00 -10.35
CA ARG A 95 -6.57 -18.79 -9.44
C ARG A 95 -5.66 -19.64 -8.57
N GLY A 96 -5.66 -19.37 -7.27
CA GLY A 96 -5.03 -20.22 -6.26
C GLY A 96 -6.00 -21.25 -5.68
N GLU A 97 -5.58 -21.96 -4.64
CA GLU A 97 -6.40 -23.01 -4.03
C GLU A 97 -7.66 -22.46 -3.34
N ASN A 98 -7.58 -21.30 -2.71
CA ASN A 98 -8.70 -20.70 -1.97
C ASN A 98 -8.79 -19.18 -2.21
N TYR A 99 -8.32 -18.70 -3.36
CA TYR A 99 -8.32 -17.26 -3.67
C TYR A 99 -8.22 -17.03 -5.17
N THR A 100 -8.60 -15.82 -5.55
CA THR A 100 -8.36 -15.28 -6.90
C THR A 100 -7.54 -14.01 -6.78
N VAL A 101 -6.55 -13.82 -7.66
CA VAL A 101 -5.81 -12.58 -7.80
C VAL A 101 -6.08 -11.99 -9.18
N ALA A 102 -6.38 -10.71 -9.22
CA ALA A 102 -6.46 -9.94 -10.47
C ALA A 102 -5.93 -8.53 -10.25
N GLU A 103 -5.64 -7.82 -11.35
CA GLU A 103 -5.08 -6.49 -11.27
C GLU A 103 -5.88 -5.46 -12.06
N LEU A 104 -5.92 -4.24 -11.53
CA LEU A 104 -6.34 -3.05 -12.22
C LEU A 104 -5.11 -2.22 -12.56
N ARG A 105 -4.95 -1.88 -13.83
CA ARG A 105 -3.79 -1.15 -14.33
C ARG A 105 -4.01 0.35 -14.26
N PHE A 106 -2.93 1.06 -13.98
CA PHE A 106 -2.87 2.51 -14.07
C PHE A 106 -2.34 2.96 -15.44
N GLN A 107 -2.60 4.21 -15.78
CA GLN A 107 -2.13 4.81 -17.04
C GLN A 107 -0.61 4.87 -17.13
N GLY A 108 0.08 5.08 -15.99
CA GLY A 108 1.53 5.09 -15.89
C GLY A 108 2.20 3.71 -16.01
N GLY A 109 1.42 2.64 -16.20
CA GLY A 109 1.93 1.28 -16.40
C GLY A 109 2.07 0.45 -15.13
N GLN A 110 1.87 1.03 -13.95
CA GLN A 110 1.77 0.30 -12.68
C GLN A 110 0.42 -0.40 -12.57
N ALA A 111 0.28 -1.27 -11.57
CA ALA A 111 -0.98 -1.96 -11.30
C ALA A 111 -1.24 -2.06 -9.80
N MET A 112 -2.52 -2.02 -9.43
CA MET A 112 -2.99 -2.45 -8.11
C MET A 112 -3.54 -3.86 -8.22
N ARG A 113 -3.05 -4.74 -7.37
CA ARG A 113 -3.46 -6.15 -7.33
C ARG A 113 -4.39 -6.37 -6.16
N PHE A 114 -5.42 -7.13 -6.44
CA PHE A 114 -6.41 -7.53 -5.46
C PHE A 114 -6.40 -9.04 -5.32
N LEU A 115 -6.25 -9.50 -4.08
CA LEU A 115 -6.43 -10.90 -3.72
C LEU A 115 -7.79 -11.03 -3.05
N LEU A 116 -8.68 -11.81 -3.65
CA LEU A 116 -10.00 -12.09 -3.12
C LEU A 116 -10.02 -13.53 -2.59
N PRO A 117 -10.15 -13.74 -1.27
CA PRO A 117 -10.35 -15.08 -0.70
C PRO A 117 -11.66 -15.68 -1.18
N ASP A 118 -11.72 -17.00 -1.32
CA ASP A 118 -12.98 -17.71 -1.53
C ASP A 118 -13.88 -17.59 -0.29
N GLU A 119 -15.19 -17.68 -0.48
CA GLU A 119 -16.14 -17.62 0.62
C GLU A 119 -15.79 -18.65 1.72
N GLY A 120 -15.79 -18.17 2.97
CA GLY A 120 -15.44 -18.99 4.12
C GLY A 120 -13.93 -19.21 4.34
N THR A 121 -13.08 -18.60 3.52
CA THR A 121 -11.63 -18.65 3.72
C THR A 121 -11.18 -17.47 4.58
N SER A 122 -10.47 -17.75 5.68
CA SER A 122 -9.91 -16.70 6.55
C SER A 122 -8.69 -16.05 5.89
N LEU A 123 -8.65 -14.73 5.91
CA LEU A 123 -7.51 -13.95 5.43
C LEU A 123 -6.22 -14.29 6.20
N GLU A 124 -6.31 -14.44 7.54
CA GLU A 124 -5.13 -14.79 8.35
C GLU A 124 -4.54 -16.13 7.92
N ARG A 125 -5.39 -17.12 7.60
CA ARG A 125 -4.94 -18.41 7.10
C ARG A 125 -4.24 -18.29 5.75
N LEU A 126 -4.76 -17.46 4.85
CA LEU A 126 -4.13 -17.19 3.55
C LEU A 126 -2.81 -16.46 3.68
N LEU A 127 -2.72 -15.49 4.59
CA LEU A 127 -1.48 -14.75 4.83
C LEU A 127 -0.41 -15.60 5.54
N ALA A 128 -0.83 -16.56 6.39
CA ALA A 128 0.07 -17.53 7.01
C ALA A 128 0.61 -18.56 5.99
N ASP A 129 -0.14 -18.83 4.93
CA ASP A 129 0.31 -19.64 3.80
C ASP A 129 1.02 -18.74 2.78
N GLY A 130 2.35 -18.78 2.76
CA GLY A 130 3.17 -17.98 1.85
C GLY A 130 2.84 -18.14 0.36
N SER A 131 2.04 -19.15 -0.03
CA SER A 131 1.62 -19.37 -1.41
C SER A 131 0.68 -18.28 -1.91
N ALA A 132 -0.25 -17.80 -1.08
CA ALA A 132 -1.18 -16.74 -1.43
C ALA A 132 -0.44 -15.39 -1.59
N VAL A 133 0.47 -15.07 -0.66
CA VAL A 133 1.33 -13.89 -0.76
C VAL A 133 2.25 -13.99 -1.98
N GLY A 134 2.81 -15.18 -2.23
CA GLY A 134 3.61 -15.45 -3.42
C GLY A 134 2.82 -15.27 -4.71
N GLY A 135 1.56 -15.70 -4.76
CA GLY A 135 0.64 -15.49 -5.89
C GLY A 135 0.36 -14.00 -6.14
N LEU A 136 0.15 -13.23 -5.07
CA LEU A 136 -0.07 -11.78 -5.17
C LEU A 136 1.17 -11.04 -5.67
N LEU A 137 2.35 -11.35 -5.13
CA LEU A 137 3.62 -10.71 -5.49
C LEU A 137 4.18 -11.21 -6.80
N GLY A 138 4.00 -12.48 -7.11
CA GLY A 138 4.54 -13.17 -8.30
C GLY A 138 3.65 -13.15 -9.53
N TYR A 139 2.56 -12.38 -9.53
CA TYR A 139 1.55 -12.33 -10.59
C TYR A 139 2.13 -12.23 -12.02
N ASP A 140 3.23 -11.50 -12.20
CA ASP A 140 3.90 -11.28 -13.50
C ASP A 140 5.20 -12.05 -13.71
N MET A 141 5.54 -13.02 -12.86
CA MET A 141 6.84 -13.72 -12.89
C MET A 141 6.99 -14.71 -14.06
N GLY A 142 6.60 -14.29 -15.26
CA GLY A 142 6.86 -15.05 -16.48
C GLY A 142 5.95 -16.26 -16.72
N VAL A 143 4.86 -16.36 -15.98
CA VAL A 143 3.83 -17.39 -16.15
C VAL A 143 2.74 -16.85 -17.08
N SER A 144 2.35 -17.65 -18.07
CA SER A 144 1.17 -17.32 -18.90
C SER A 144 -0.09 -17.49 -18.05
N LEU A 145 -0.69 -16.35 -17.67
CA LEU A 145 -1.94 -16.36 -16.91
C LEU A 145 -3.14 -16.60 -17.81
N PRO A 146 -4.17 -17.33 -17.32
CA PRO A 146 -5.43 -17.47 -18.01
C PRO A 146 -6.10 -16.10 -18.18
N SER A 147 -6.90 -15.94 -19.23
CA SER A 147 -7.73 -14.76 -19.46
C SER A 147 -9.19 -15.09 -19.21
N GLY A 148 -9.93 -14.12 -18.69
CA GLY A 148 -11.36 -14.20 -18.44
C GLY A 148 -12.04 -12.85 -18.65
N LYS A 149 -13.36 -12.87 -18.66
CA LYS A 149 -14.17 -11.66 -18.52
C LYS A 149 -14.24 -11.34 -17.01
N LEU A 150 -13.60 -10.25 -16.57
CA LEU A 150 -13.58 -9.86 -15.17
C LEU A 150 -14.71 -8.86 -14.90
N VAL A 151 -15.52 -9.18 -13.91
CA VAL A 151 -16.59 -8.32 -13.40
C VAL A 151 -16.16 -7.83 -12.02
N TRP A 152 -15.83 -6.55 -11.96
CA TRP A 152 -15.31 -5.93 -10.74
C TRP A 152 -16.42 -5.25 -9.94
N SER A 153 -16.38 -5.44 -8.64
CA SER A 153 -17.11 -4.70 -7.62
C SER A 153 -16.10 -4.31 -6.53
N VAL A 154 -15.65 -3.06 -6.56
CA VAL A 154 -14.52 -2.58 -5.73
C VAL A 154 -15.02 -1.50 -4.80
N PRO A 155 -14.92 -1.67 -3.47
CA PRO A 155 -15.29 -0.60 -2.54
C PRO A 155 -14.35 0.60 -2.69
N LYS A 156 -14.90 1.80 -2.62
CA LYS A 156 -14.08 3.00 -2.41
C LYS A 156 -13.51 2.94 -1.01
N PHE A 157 -12.22 3.17 -0.89
CA PHE A 157 -11.60 3.20 0.42
C PHE A 157 -10.55 4.30 0.56
N ASP A 158 -10.37 4.73 1.78
CA ASP A 158 -9.33 5.62 2.25
C ASP A 158 -8.84 5.04 3.58
N VAL A 159 -7.79 4.24 3.51
CA VAL A 159 -7.27 3.49 4.65
C VAL A 159 -5.85 3.92 4.97
N SER A 160 -5.56 4.04 6.24
CA SER A 160 -4.24 4.37 6.75
C SER A 160 -3.80 3.36 7.79
N SER A 161 -2.49 3.16 7.88
CA SER A 161 -1.85 2.40 8.95
C SER A 161 -0.68 3.19 9.51
N ASP A 162 -0.46 3.04 10.80
CA ASP A 162 0.71 3.54 11.53
C ASP A 162 1.18 2.42 12.47
N LEU A 163 2.32 1.83 12.14
CA LEU A 163 2.83 0.62 12.77
C LEU A 163 4.19 0.89 13.41
N GLU A 164 4.34 0.48 14.65
CA GLU A 164 5.63 0.35 15.28
C GLU A 164 6.21 -1.04 14.97
N LEU A 165 7.38 -1.11 14.32
CA LEU A 165 7.91 -2.32 13.73
C LEU A 165 9.05 -2.97 14.54
N THR A 166 9.48 -2.41 15.66
CA THR A 166 10.62 -2.88 16.45
C THR A 166 10.44 -4.34 16.85
N ASP A 167 9.29 -4.69 17.42
CA ASP A 167 9.01 -6.07 17.84
C ASP A 167 8.95 -7.06 16.66
N ALA A 168 8.40 -6.63 15.54
CA ALA A 168 8.36 -7.46 14.33
C ALA A 168 9.76 -7.71 13.77
N LEU A 169 10.64 -6.70 13.80
CA LEU A 169 12.03 -6.84 13.38
C LEU A 169 12.81 -7.76 14.32
N HIS A 170 12.59 -7.68 15.64
CA HIS A 170 13.15 -8.63 16.59
C HIS A 170 12.72 -10.07 16.30
N ALA A 171 11.44 -10.29 15.99
CA ALA A 171 10.92 -11.62 15.64
C ALA A 171 11.55 -12.17 14.34
N LEU A 172 11.96 -11.29 13.43
CA LEU A 172 12.70 -11.63 12.20
C LEU A 172 14.21 -11.82 12.42
N GLY A 173 14.69 -11.67 13.67
CA GLY A 173 16.09 -11.85 14.02
C GLY A 173 16.97 -10.61 13.90
N VAL A 174 16.39 -9.44 13.65
CA VAL A 174 17.09 -8.16 13.65
C VAL A 174 17.14 -7.64 15.08
N SER A 175 18.24 -7.87 15.80
CA SER A 175 18.37 -7.50 17.21
C SER A 175 19.51 -6.54 17.51
N ASP A 176 20.67 -6.72 16.87
CA ASP A 176 21.90 -6.02 17.23
C ASP A 176 21.81 -4.50 17.08
N VAL A 177 21.06 -4.01 16.10
CA VAL A 177 20.87 -2.57 15.85
C VAL A 177 20.10 -1.85 16.97
N PHE A 178 19.35 -2.60 17.78
CA PHE A 178 18.55 -2.07 18.89
C PHE A 178 19.28 -2.14 20.24
N ASP A 179 20.41 -2.83 20.31
CA ASP A 179 21.20 -3.03 21.51
C ASP A 179 22.38 -2.06 21.55
N PHE A 180 22.43 -1.17 22.54
CA PHE A 180 23.48 -0.15 22.68
C PHE A 180 24.89 -0.74 22.85
N ASP A 181 25.01 -1.98 23.31
CA ASP A 181 26.30 -2.67 23.49
C ASP A 181 26.77 -3.42 22.22
N ARG A 182 25.86 -3.63 21.26
CA ARG A 182 26.09 -4.45 20.05
C ARG A 182 25.96 -3.69 18.74
N ALA A 183 25.22 -2.60 18.75
CA ALA A 183 25.00 -1.79 17.56
C ALA A 183 26.31 -1.10 17.12
N ASP A 184 26.65 -1.25 15.84
CA ASP A 184 27.80 -0.56 15.23
C ASP A 184 27.33 0.45 14.19
N PHE A 185 27.30 1.72 14.57
CA PHE A 185 27.01 2.85 13.72
C PHE A 185 28.27 3.67 13.35
N SER A 186 29.49 3.10 13.55
CA SER A 186 30.74 3.78 13.24
C SER A 186 30.87 4.28 11.80
N PRO A 187 30.24 3.63 10.76
CA PRO A 187 30.27 4.16 9.40
C PRO A 187 29.45 5.45 9.22
N LEU A 188 28.50 5.75 10.13
CA LEU A 188 27.56 6.88 10.03
C LEU A 188 27.81 7.96 11.08
N VAL A 189 28.40 7.61 12.22
CA VAL A 189 28.59 8.49 13.37
C VAL A 189 30.10 8.60 13.67
N ASP A 190 30.58 9.83 13.75
CA ASP A 190 31.97 10.12 14.18
C ASP A 190 32.06 10.02 15.71
N PHE A 191 32.42 8.85 16.21
CA PHE A 191 32.56 8.60 17.65
C PHE A 191 33.75 9.29 18.31
N ASP A 192 34.69 9.88 17.54
CA ASP A 192 35.74 10.76 18.09
C ASP A 192 35.15 12.09 18.60
N ARG A 193 33.98 12.45 18.07
CA ARG A 193 33.23 13.67 18.44
C ARG A 193 32.01 13.39 19.28
N PHE A 194 31.57 12.14 19.35
CA PHE A 194 30.34 11.74 20.01
C PHE A 194 30.59 10.55 20.92
N ASP A 195 30.86 10.83 22.19
CA ASP A 195 31.21 9.82 23.22
C ASP A 195 29.97 9.15 23.82
N LYS A 196 29.09 8.58 22.98
CA LYS A 196 27.92 7.82 23.44
C LYS A 196 27.60 6.68 22.49
N ALA A 197 27.17 5.55 23.03
CA ALA A 197 26.62 4.46 22.24
C ALA A 197 25.37 4.92 21.48
N VAL A 198 25.22 4.43 20.26
CA VAL A 198 24.09 4.74 19.38
C VAL A 198 23.40 3.43 19.01
N ALA A 199 22.08 3.38 19.19
CA ALA A 199 21.24 2.28 18.76
C ALA A 199 19.93 2.82 18.16
N VAL A 200 19.24 1.98 17.37
CA VAL A 200 17.88 2.28 16.93
C VAL A 200 16.94 2.17 18.13
N THR A 201 16.15 3.19 18.38
CA THR A 201 15.22 3.20 19.52
C THR A 201 13.76 3.04 19.11
N LYS A 202 13.45 3.26 17.82
CA LYS A 202 12.09 3.14 17.29
C LYS A 202 12.16 2.95 15.78
N VAL A 203 11.31 2.07 15.25
CA VAL A 203 11.04 1.94 13.81
C VAL A 203 9.55 2.09 13.60
N GLN A 204 9.16 3.16 12.94
CA GLN A 204 7.75 3.47 12.65
C GLN A 204 7.51 3.44 11.15
N HIS A 205 6.41 2.82 10.75
CA HIS A 205 5.96 2.75 9.36
C HIS A 205 4.53 3.26 9.27
N ALA A 206 4.33 4.31 8.49
CA ALA A 206 3.02 4.83 8.19
C ALA A 206 2.75 4.72 6.69
N ALA A 207 1.54 4.30 6.35
CA ALA A 207 1.08 4.21 4.98
C ALA A 207 -0.38 4.66 4.87
N ARG A 208 -0.76 5.22 3.73
CA ARG A 208 -2.15 5.52 3.40
C ARG A 208 -2.40 5.19 1.93
N VAL A 209 -3.51 4.55 1.66
CA VAL A 209 -3.98 4.23 0.31
C VAL A 209 -5.42 4.71 0.18
N LYS A 210 -5.66 5.50 -0.85
CA LYS A 210 -6.98 6.02 -1.19
C LYS A 210 -7.28 5.73 -2.65
N ILE A 211 -8.44 5.17 -2.94
CA ILE A 211 -8.92 4.95 -4.31
C ILE A 211 -10.32 5.46 -4.52
N ASP A 212 -10.56 5.94 -5.71
CA ASP A 212 -11.88 6.32 -6.21
C ASP A 212 -12.05 5.87 -7.67
N GLU A 213 -13.12 6.30 -8.32
CA GLU A 213 -13.45 5.93 -9.69
C GLU A 213 -12.38 6.31 -10.72
N LYS A 214 -11.55 7.30 -10.40
CA LYS A 214 -10.52 7.81 -11.31
C LYS A 214 -9.16 7.15 -11.11
N GLY A 215 -8.86 6.68 -9.90
CA GLY A 215 -7.54 6.11 -9.61
C GLY A 215 -7.16 6.10 -8.15
N CYS A 216 -5.85 6.03 -7.92
CA CYS A 216 -5.25 6.24 -6.62
C CYS A 216 -4.92 7.74 -6.49
N GLU A 217 -5.55 8.42 -5.54
CA GLU A 217 -5.45 9.87 -5.33
C GLU A 217 -5.57 10.71 -6.63
N ALA A 218 -6.73 10.63 -7.28
CA ALA A 218 -6.95 11.22 -8.60
C ALA A 218 -7.01 12.75 -8.61
N ALA A 219 -6.12 13.37 -9.41
CA ALA A 219 -6.33 14.73 -9.93
C ALA A 219 -7.05 14.65 -11.28
N ALA A 220 -7.98 15.55 -11.52
CA ALA A 220 -8.75 15.57 -12.74
C ALA A 220 -7.88 15.87 -13.97
N PHE A 221 -7.70 14.90 -14.84
CA PHE A 221 -7.30 15.08 -16.23
C PHE A 221 -8.23 14.20 -17.09
N THR A 222 -8.84 14.78 -18.11
CA THR A 222 -9.75 14.05 -19.00
C THR A 222 -8.97 13.62 -20.23
N ALA A 223 -8.59 12.36 -20.32
CA ALA A 223 -8.16 11.73 -21.55
C ALA A 223 -9.27 10.79 -22.02
N VAL A 224 -9.87 11.07 -23.17
CA VAL A 224 -10.80 10.16 -23.85
C VAL A 224 -9.97 9.30 -24.78
N THR A 225 -9.72 8.04 -24.42
CA THR A 225 -9.19 7.03 -25.34
C THR A 225 -10.35 6.24 -25.92
N ALA A 226 -10.51 6.30 -27.24
CA ALA A 226 -11.43 5.44 -27.98
C ALA A 226 -10.67 4.19 -28.41
N ASP A 227 -10.94 3.06 -27.79
CA ASP A 227 -10.41 1.77 -28.23
C ASP A 227 -11.27 1.18 -29.35
N ALA A 228 -10.59 0.72 -30.39
CA ALA A 228 -11.23 0.06 -31.51
C ALA A 228 -11.70 -1.34 -31.10
N MET A 229 -12.96 -1.63 -31.34
CA MET A 229 -13.53 -2.97 -31.16
C MET A 229 -12.80 -3.99 -32.02
N SER A 230 -12.19 -4.97 -31.42
CA SER A 230 -11.58 -6.11 -32.10
C SER A 230 -12.35 -7.39 -31.80
N ALA A 231 -12.65 -8.12 -32.90
CA ALA A 231 -12.97 -9.54 -33.04
C ALA A 231 -14.09 -10.15 -32.17
N ALA A 232 -14.79 -11.13 -32.75
CA ALA A 232 -15.86 -11.91 -32.16
C ALA A 232 -15.53 -12.41 -30.74
N PRO A 233 -16.51 -12.45 -29.81
CA PRO A 233 -16.28 -12.87 -28.43
C PRO A 233 -15.83 -14.32 -28.40
N GLU A 234 -14.61 -14.56 -27.92
CA GLU A 234 -14.24 -15.87 -27.38
C GLU A 234 -15.15 -16.11 -26.17
N ASP A 235 -15.58 -17.36 -26.01
CA ASP A 235 -16.37 -17.79 -24.86
C ASP A 235 -15.45 -17.89 -23.62
N LEU A 236 -15.07 -16.73 -23.08
CA LEU A 236 -14.15 -16.63 -21.95
C LEU A 236 -14.91 -16.87 -20.64
N PRO A 237 -14.29 -17.52 -19.66
CA PRO A 237 -14.89 -17.69 -18.33
C PRO A 237 -15.15 -16.31 -17.70
N VAL A 238 -16.31 -16.18 -17.05
CA VAL A 238 -16.62 -15.00 -16.23
C VAL A 238 -16.00 -15.22 -14.85
N VAL A 239 -15.24 -14.21 -14.41
CA VAL A 239 -14.57 -14.18 -13.11
C VAL A 239 -15.08 -12.96 -12.35
N GLU A 240 -15.75 -13.21 -11.23
CA GLU A 240 -16.27 -12.16 -10.37
C GLU A 240 -15.21 -11.76 -9.34
N MET A 241 -14.87 -10.48 -9.32
CA MET A 241 -13.99 -9.85 -8.35
C MET A 241 -14.82 -8.94 -7.46
N ASP A 242 -15.72 -9.56 -6.67
CA ASP A 242 -16.58 -8.86 -5.72
C ASP A 242 -15.84 -8.72 -4.38
N LEU A 243 -15.19 -7.55 -4.20
CA LEU A 243 -14.35 -7.26 -3.04
C LEU A 243 -15.17 -6.80 -1.82
N ASN A 244 -16.23 -7.54 -1.51
CA ASN A 244 -17.16 -7.28 -0.40
C ASN A 244 -16.68 -7.81 0.96
N ARG A 245 -15.45 -8.33 1.01
CA ARG A 245 -14.77 -8.90 2.18
C ARG A 245 -13.26 -8.72 2.09
N PRO A 246 -12.50 -8.87 3.21
CA PRO A 246 -11.04 -8.82 3.20
C PRO A 246 -10.40 -9.94 2.40
#